data_167b70857d792c05717d782541de974b
#
_entry.id   167b70857d792c05717d782541de974b
#
_cell.length_a   1.000
_cell.length_b   1.000
_cell.length_c   1.000
_cell.angle_alpha   90.00
_cell.angle_beta   90.00
_cell.angle_gamma   90.00
#
_symmetry.space_group_name_H-M   'P 1'
#
loop_
_entity.id
_entity.type
_entity.pdbx_description
1 polymer ?
#
loop_
_entity_poly.entity_id
_entity_poly.type
_entity_poly.pdbx_seq_one_letter_code
_entity_poly.pdbx_strand_id
1 'polypeptide(L)'
;MVDATPWRQQVALVLGVVFGALVIPPVLNLLNSTLGFQGAPGADANSLAAPQAALISAIAQGVLGGDLDWKLIGWGALIGVVVIMIDEGLRYTKKGSLPPLAVGMGIYLPMALTLLIPAGALLGRLYDNWAARRPNAEFAQRMGVLLATGLIVGESLFGVVFAMIVGATRQDTPLALVAENPWAVPLSIVVFTAAILGLYAWTRQQAASAPIVPEDHIKPPREMAPR
;
A
#
# COMPACT_ATOMS: atom_id res chain seq x y z
N MET A 1 -12.25 -13.60 -11.17
CA MET A 1 -12.20 -14.44 -9.96
C MET A 1 -11.58 -15.77 -10.35
N VAL A 2 -10.71 -16.32 -9.51
CA VAL A 2 -10.09 -17.63 -9.80
C VAL A 2 -11.11 -18.72 -9.45
N ASP A 3 -11.54 -19.51 -10.44
CA ASP A 3 -12.42 -20.66 -10.25
C ASP A 3 -11.65 -21.81 -9.56
N ALA A 4 -11.41 -21.65 -8.27
CA ALA A 4 -10.76 -22.67 -7.45
C ALA A 4 -11.77 -23.24 -6.44
N THR A 5 -11.80 -24.56 -6.31
CA THR A 5 -12.62 -25.21 -5.29
C THR A 5 -12.22 -24.75 -3.89
N PRO A 6 -13.15 -24.62 -2.93
CA PRO A 6 -12.85 -24.15 -1.56
C PRO A 6 -11.71 -24.92 -0.90
N TRP A 7 -11.60 -26.20 -1.14
CA TRP A 7 -10.51 -27.04 -0.65
C TRP A 7 -9.13 -26.61 -1.17
N ARG A 8 -9.01 -26.32 -2.47
CA ARG A 8 -7.74 -25.87 -3.04
C ARG A 8 -7.32 -24.51 -2.51
N GLN A 9 -8.28 -23.63 -2.26
CA GLN A 9 -8.03 -22.32 -1.65
C GLN A 9 -7.52 -22.46 -0.20
N GLN A 10 -8.13 -23.35 0.59
CA GLN A 10 -7.69 -23.63 1.96
C GLN A 10 -6.29 -24.24 2.00
N VAL A 11 -5.99 -25.22 1.14
CA VAL A 11 -4.64 -25.81 1.04
C VAL A 11 -3.61 -24.76 0.64
N ALA A 12 -3.91 -23.91 -0.34
CA ALA A 12 -3.03 -22.84 -0.75
C ALA A 12 -2.77 -21.83 0.39
N LEU A 13 -3.80 -21.52 1.18
CA LEU A 13 -3.69 -20.64 2.34
C LEU A 13 -2.80 -21.27 3.42
N VAL A 14 -3.01 -22.54 3.77
CA VAL A 14 -2.17 -23.24 4.75
C VAL A 14 -0.71 -23.31 4.31
N LEU A 15 -0.47 -23.65 3.04
CA LEU A 15 0.88 -23.64 2.49
C LEU A 15 1.49 -22.24 2.54
N GLY A 16 0.74 -21.20 2.18
CA GLY A 16 1.17 -19.81 2.28
C GLY A 16 1.55 -19.41 3.71
N VAL A 17 0.77 -19.80 4.70
CA VAL A 17 1.07 -19.57 6.12
C VAL A 17 2.34 -20.28 6.56
N VAL A 18 2.54 -21.54 6.19
CA VAL A 18 3.75 -22.31 6.52
C VAL A 18 4.98 -21.67 5.90
N PHE A 19 4.94 -21.35 4.60
CA PHE A 19 6.05 -20.66 3.94
C PHE A 19 6.30 -19.27 4.52
N GLY A 20 5.24 -18.52 4.82
CA GLY A 20 5.34 -17.23 5.49
C GLY A 20 6.03 -17.35 6.86
N ALA A 21 5.64 -18.33 7.68
CA ALA A 21 6.24 -18.58 8.99
C ALA A 21 7.73 -18.95 8.90
N LEU A 22 8.17 -19.56 7.82
CA LEU A 22 9.58 -19.89 7.60
C LEU A 22 10.41 -18.70 7.10
N VAL A 23 9.82 -17.86 6.23
CA VAL A 23 10.52 -16.77 5.53
C VAL A 23 10.48 -15.46 6.32
N ILE A 24 9.34 -15.13 6.93
CA ILE A 24 9.14 -13.83 7.58
C ILE A 24 10.13 -13.58 8.75
N PRO A 25 10.34 -14.51 9.69
CA PRO A 25 11.24 -14.26 10.81
C PRO A 25 12.69 -13.95 10.42
N PRO A 26 13.35 -14.71 9.53
CA PRO A 26 14.71 -14.38 9.10
C PRO A 26 14.77 -13.06 8.32
N VAL A 27 13.77 -12.74 7.51
CA VAL A 27 13.71 -11.45 6.80
C VAL A 27 13.52 -10.29 7.78
N LEU A 28 12.62 -10.40 8.76
CA LEU A 28 12.46 -9.39 9.80
C LEU A 28 13.72 -9.19 10.63
N ASN A 29 14.40 -10.27 10.98
CA ASN A 29 15.68 -10.19 11.71
C ASN A 29 16.74 -9.48 10.88
N LEU A 30 16.85 -9.79 9.59
CA LEU A 30 17.72 -9.10 8.65
C LEU A 30 17.41 -7.59 8.57
N LEU A 31 16.16 -7.23 8.36
CA LEU A 31 15.72 -5.84 8.28
C LEU A 31 15.98 -5.08 9.58
N ASN A 32 15.71 -5.72 10.72
CA ASN A 32 15.95 -5.12 12.03
C ASN A 32 17.45 -4.92 12.33
N SER A 33 18.29 -5.85 11.90
CA SER A 33 19.74 -5.76 12.12
C SER A 33 20.46 -4.80 11.18
N THR A 34 19.87 -4.50 10.00
CA THR A 34 20.48 -3.64 8.98
C THR A 34 19.94 -2.22 9.00
N LEU A 35 18.62 -2.06 9.05
CA LEU A 35 17.93 -0.76 8.91
C LEU A 35 17.26 -0.31 10.21
N GLY A 36 16.94 -1.24 11.11
CA GLY A 36 16.15 -0.97 12.31
C GLY A 36 14.71 -0.60 12.00
N PHE A 37 13.86 -0.55 13.03
CA PHE A 37 12.48 -0.10 12.93
C PHE A 37 12.25 1.13 13.81
N GLN A 38 11.53 2.11 13.31
CA GLN A 38 11.16 3.30 14.09
C GLN A 38 10.37 2.89 15.34
N GLY A 39 10.80 3.40 16.50
CA GLY A 39 10.22 3.06 17.80
C GLY A 39 10.88 1.87 18.50
N ALA A 40 11.83 1.17 17.86
CA ALA A 40 12.66 0.17 18.53
C ALA A 40 13.82 0.83 19.32
N PRO A 41 14.29 0.21 20.40
CA PRO A 41 15.48 0.70 21.12
C PRO A 41 16.69 0.77 20.17
N GLY A 42 17.32 1.96 20.06
CA GLY A 42 18.45 2.19 19.17
C GLY A 42 18.07 2.54 17.71
N ALA A 43 16.83 2.88 17.44
CA ALA A 43 16.38 3.29 16.13
C ALA A 43 16.95 4.68 15.74
N ASP A 44 17.51 4.77 14.53
CA ASP A 44 18.02 6.00 13.94
C ASP A 44 16.92 6.72 13.12
N ALA A 45 17.20 7.97 12.71
CA ALA A 45 16.30 8.77 11.88
C ALA A 45 15.94 8.11 10.52
N ASN A 46 16.82 7.23 10.03
CA ASN A 46 16.66 6.52 8.76
C ASN A 46 16.01 5.12 8.92
N SER A 47 15.63 4.75 10.16
CA SER A 47 14.99 3.47 10.41
C SER A 47 13.66 3.32 9.68
N LEU A 48 13.32 2.08 9.30
CA LEU A 48 12.11 1.76 8.57
C LEU A 48 10.86 2.19 9.36
N ALA A 49 10.00 2.94 8.72
CA ALA A 49 8.71 3.31 9.27
C ALA A 49 7.79 2.08 9.31
N ALA A 50 7.40 1.65 10.51
CA ALA A 50 6.45 0.57 10.74
C ALA A 50 5.26 1.08 11.58
N PRO A 51 4.44 2.03 11.06
CA PRO A 51 3.44 2.73 11.86
C PRO A 51 2.41 1.78 12.50
N GLN A 52 1.95 0.78 11.78
CA GLN A 52 0.98 -0.19 12.32
C GLN A 52 1.57 -1.03 13.46
N ALA A 53 2.81 -1.49 13.32
CA ALA A 53 3.49 -2.24 14.36
C ALA A 53 3.77 -1.35 15.59
N ALA A 54 4.17 -0.10 15.40
CA ALA A 54 4.38 0.86 16.47
C ALA A 54 3.08 1.16 17.24
N LEU A 55 1.96 1.33 16.53
CA LEU A 55 0.65 1.53 17.15
C LEU A 55 0.22 0.33 18.01
N ILE A 56 0.31 -0.89 17.45
CA ILE A 56 -0.05 -2.12 18.17
C ILE A 56 0.86 -2.31 19.38
N SER A 57 2.16 -2.05 19.23
CA SER A 57 3.14 -2.13 20.33
C SER A 57 2.82 -1.13 21.43
N ALA A 58 2.51 0.12 21.09
CA ALA A 58 2.14 1.15 22.06
C ALA A 58 0.86 0.79 22.83
N ILE A 59 -0.16 0.28 22.15
CA ILE A 59 -1.39 -0.20 22.79
C ILE A 59 -1.08 -1.40 23.71
N ALA A 60 -0.32 -2.39 23.22
CA ALA A 60 0.04 -3.56 24.01
C ALA A 60 0.83 -3.19 25.27
N GLN A 61 1.82 -2.30 25.15
CA GLN A 61 2.59 -1.80 26.28
C GLN A 61 1.72 -1.04 27.29
N GLY A 62 0.83 -0.18 26.81
CA GLY A 62 -0.10 0.55 27.64
C GLY A 62 -1.05 -0.36 28.41
N VAL A 63 -1.61 -1.39 27.76
CA VAL A 63 -2.52 -2.36 28.38
C VAL A 63 -1.78 -3.26 29.40
N LEU A 64 -0.62 -3.78 29.04
CA LEU A 64 0.17 -4.69 29.88
C LEU A 64 0.92 -3.95 30.99
N GLY A 65 1.40 -2.73 30.72
CA GLY A 65 2.10 -1.89 31.68
C GLY A 65 1.21 -1.11 32.61
N GLY A 66 -0.08 -1.01 32.32
CA GLY A 66 -1.05 -0.25 33.12
C GLY A 66 -0.99 1.27 32.94
N ASP A 67 -0.11 1.78 32.06
CA ASP A 67 0.17 3.22 31.85
C ASP A 67 -0.63 3.81 30.66
N LEU A 68 -1.82 3.29 30.37
CA LEU A 68 -2.69 3.85 29.35
C LEU A 68 -3.21 5.24 29.77
N ASP A 69 -2.92 6.23 28.95
CA ASP A 69 -3.53 7.55 29.12
C ASP A 69 -4.98 7.56 28.59
N TRP A 70 -5.91 7.16 29.47
CA TRP A 70 -7.34 7.14 29.18
C TRP A 70 -7.91 8.50 28.75
N LYS A 71 -7.26 9.62 29.14
CA LYS A 71 -7.67 10.96 28.73
C LYS A 71 -7.38 11.18 27.24
N LEU A 72 -6.19 10.79 26.77
CA LEU A 72 -5.85 10.88 25.34
C LEU A 72 -6.72 9.95 24.49
N ILE A 73 -7.00 8.74 24.99
CA ILE A 73 -7.92 7.81 24.31
C ILE A 73 -9.32 8.42 24.23
N GLY A 74 -9.80 9.03 25.31
CA GLY A 74 -11.10 9.71 25.35
C GLY A 74 -11.18 10.87 24.35
N TRP A 75 -10.14 11.69 24.25
CA TRP A 75 -10.07 12.75 23.23
C TRP A 75 -10.05 12.19 21.81
N GLY A 76 -9.29 11.12 21.56
CA GLY A 76 -9.29 10.43 20.27
C GLY A 76 -10.65 9.88 19.88
N ALA A 77 -11.37 9.26 20.84
CA ALA A 77 -12.71 8.76 20.63
C ALA A 77 -13.70 9.89 20.31
N LEU A 78 -13.60 11.02 21.01
CA LEU A 78 -14.44 12.20 20.77
C LEU A 78 -14.19 12.77 19.35
N ILE A 79 -12.94 12.91 18.94
CA ILE A 79 -12.58 13.33 17.57
C ILE A 79 -13.16 12.35 16.56
N GLY A 80 -13.05 11.04 16.82
CA GLY A 80 -13.61 10.00 15.95
C GLY A 80 -15.12 10.15 15.76
N VAL A 81 -15.86 10.36 16.86
CA VAL A 81 -17.32 10.60 16.81
C VAL A 81 -17.65 11.84 15.98
N VAL A 82 -16.93 12.95 16.19
CA VAL A 82 -17.14 14.18 15.42
C VAL A 82 -16.90 13.95 13.92
N VAL A 83 -15.84 13.24 13.56
CA VAL A 83 -15.54 12.93 12.15
C VAL A 83 -16.61 12.04 11.54
N ILE A 84 -17.13 11.04 12.29
CA ILE A 84 -18.24 10.19 11.83
C ILE A 84 -19.49 11.03 11.58
N MET A 85 -19.83 11.96 12.48
CA MET A 85 -20.98 12.85 12.29
C MET A 85 -20.82 13.74 11.06
N ILE A 86 -19.62 14.25 10.80
CA ILE A 86 -19.30 15.04 9.60
C ILE A 86 -19.44 14.18 8.35
N ASP A 87 -18.88 12.95 8.34
CA ASP A 87 -18.99 12.03 7.21
C ASP A 87 -20.44 11.71 6.87
N GLU A 88 -21.24 11.39 7.89
CA GLU A 88 -22.67 11.11 7.70
C GLU A 88 -23.44 12.33 7.18
N GLY A 89 -23.16 13.52 7.70
CA GLY A 89 -23.72 14.77 7.18
C GLY A 89 -23.35 15.06 5.72
N LEU A 90 -22.08 14.80 5.35
CA LEU A 90 -21.61 14.96 3.97
C LEU A 90 -22.27 13.95 3.02
N ARG A 91 -22.43 12.71 3.47
CA ARG A 91 -23.12 11.64 2.72
C ARG A 91 -24.60 11.97 2.52
N TYR A 92 -25.27 12.42 3.59
CA TYR A 92 -26.68 12.82 3.50
C TYR A 92 -26.89 13.97 2.52
N THR A 93 -26.00 14.96 2.51
CA THR A 93 -26.07 16.10 1.58
C THR A 93 -25.52 15.78 0.18
N LYS A 94 -25.02 14.55 -0.08
CA LYS A 94 -24.40 14.12 -1.35
C LYS A 94 -23.24 15.01 -1.82
N LYS A 95 -22.62 15.75 -0.91
CA LYS A 95 -21.51 16.66 -1.24
C LYS A 95 -20.13 15.99 -1.21
N GLY A 96 -20.05 14.78 -0.63
CA GLY A 96 -18.81 14.02 -0.53
C GLY A 96 -18.85 12.99 0.57
N SER A 97 -17.68 12.40 0.86
CA SER A 97 -17.47 11.52 2.01
C SER A 97 -16.12 11.83 2.64
N LEU A 98 -16.05 11.76 3.96
CA LEU A 98 -14.83 11.94 4.74
C LEU A 98 -14.62 10.68 5.59
N PRO A 99 -14.03 9.59 5.04
CA PRO A 99 -13.88 8.34 5.76
C PRO A 99 -13.11 8.54 7.07
N PRO A 100 -13.69 8.19 8.25
CA PRO A 100 -13.04 8.41 9.55
C PRO A 100 -11.68 7.72 9.67
N LEU A 101 -11.53 6.54 9.05
CA LEU A 101 -10.26 5.82 9.01
C LEU A 101 -9.18 6.62 8.26
N ALA A 102 -9.53 7.28 7.16
CA ALA A 102 -8.58 8.10 6.40
C ALA A 102 -8.11 9.31 7.21
N VAL A 103 -9.00 9.93 7.98
CA VAL A 103 -8.64 11.03 8.90
C VAL A 103 -7.69 10.52 9.99
N GLY A 104 -8.00 9.39 10.62
CA GLY A 104 -7.14 8.77 11.64
C GLY A 104 -5.76 8.43 11.10
N MET A 105 -5.68 7.84 9.91
CA MET A 105 -4.41 7.56 9.26
C MET A 105 -3.64 8.83 8.90
N GLY A 106 -4.33 9.89 8.46
CA GLY A 106 -3.73 11.18 8.15
C GLY A 106 -3.11 11.88 9.37
N ILE A 107 -3.68 11.69 10.55
CA ILE A 107 -3.14 12.21 11.81
C ILE A 107 -1.94 11.39 12.28
N TYR A 108 -2.01 10.07 12.11
CA TYR A 108 -1.04 9.15 12.67
C TYR A 108 0.21 8.96 11.79
N LEU A 109 0.06 8.95 10.46
CA LEU A 109 1.17 8.70 9.55
C LEU A 109 2.10 9.91 9.42
N PRO A 110 3.42 9.69 9.30
CA PRO A 110 4.37 10.76 8.98
C PRO A 110 3.98 11.50 7.70
N MET A 111 4.23 12.80 7.66
CA MET A 111 3.88 13.67 6.53
C MET A 111 4.44 13.17 5.20
N ALA A 112 5.63 12.58 5.20
CA ALA A 112 6.26 12.02 4.01
C ALA A 112 5.43 10.92 3.35
N LEU A 113 4.74 10.08 4.13
CA LEU A 113 3.85 9.04 3.62
C LEU A 113 2.47 9.60 3.27
N THR A 114 1.95 10.50 4.12
CA THR A 114 0.61 11.07 3.94
C THR A 114 0.49 11.90 2.67
N LEU A 115 1.53 12.65 2.27
CA LEU A 115 1.51 13.47 1.04
C LEU A 115 1.50 12.65 -0.24
N LEU A 116 2.07 11.45 -0.22
CA LEU A 116 2.10 10.58 -1.41
C LEU A 116 0.71 9.99 -1.74
N ILE A 117 -0.15 9.82 -0.72
CA ILE A 117 -1.50 9.25 -0.91
C ILE A 117 -2.37 10.15 -1.81
N PRO A 118 -2.53 11.47 -1.55
CA PRO A 118 -3.27 12.36 -2.44
C PRO A 118 -2.66 12.46 -3.84
N ALA A 119 -1.32 12.47 -3.94
CA ALA A 119 -0.64 12.50 -5.22
C ALA A 119 -0.96 11.24 -6.04
N GLY A 120 -0.87 10.06 -5.41
CA GLY A 120 -1.26 8.78 -6.02
C GLY A 120 -2.75 8.74 -6.40
N ALA A 121 -3.63 9.24 -5.53
CA ALA A 121 -5.07 9.31 -5.80
C ALA A 121 -5.40 10.23 -6.99
N LEU A 122 -4.67 11.35 -7.14
CA LEU A 122 -4.82 12.25 -8.29
C LEU A 122 -4.40 11.55 -9.59
N LEU A 123 -3.25 10.88 -9.60
CA LEU A 123 -2.79 10.09 -10.75
C LEU A 123 -3.76 8.96 -11.10
N GLY A 124 -4.25 8.24 -10.10
CA GLY A 124 -5.26 7.20 -10.27
C GLY A 124 -6.54 7.75 -10.89
N ARG A 125 -7.04 8.88 -10.38
CA ARG A 125 -8.24 9.55 -10.93
C ARG A 125 -8.05 9.99 -12.38
N LEU A 126 -6.88 10.52 -12.73
CA LEU A 126 -6.58 10.89 -14.11
C LEU A 126 -6.57 9.66 -15.02
N TYR A 127 -6.00 8.55 -14.55
CA TYR A 127 -6.01 7.29 -15.28
C TYR A 127 -7.42 6.72 -15.40
N ASP A 128 -8.20 6.67 -14.35
CA ASP A 128 -9.57 6.15 -14.34
C ASP A 128 -10.50 6.95 -15.25
N ASN A 129 -10.38 8.27 -15.25
CA ASN A 129 -11.13 9.13 -16.16
C ASN A 129 -10.77 8.86 -17.63
N TRP A 130 -9.53 8.54 -17.92
CA TRP A 130 -9.10 8.12 -19.25
C TRP A 130 -9.64 6.72 -19.59
N ALA A 131 -9.53 5.76 -18.67
CA ALA A 131 -9.97 4.37 -18.83
C ALA A 131 -11.48 4.29 -19.06
N ALA A 132 -12.28 5.06 -18.32
CA ALA A 132 -13.74 5.11 -18.44
C ALA A 132 -14.24 5.53 -19.83
N ARG A 133 -13.40 6.22 -20.63
CA ARG A 133 -13.73 6.65 -22.00
C ARG A 133 -13.37 5.61 -23.06
N ARG A 134 -12.88 4.44 -22.67
CA ARG A 134 -12.45 3.39 -23.60
C ARG A 134 -13.53 2.32 -23.77
N PRO A 135 -13.61 1.68 -24.93
CA PRO A 135 -14.54 0.57 -25.16
C PRO A 135 -14.34 -0.59 -24.17
N ASN A 136 -13.09 -0.82 -23.71
CA ASN A 136 -12.71 -1.81 -22.72
C ASN A 136 -12.43 -1.16 -21.35
N ALA A 137 -13.34 -0.32 -20.86
CA ALA A 137 -13.13 0.46 -19.63
C ALA A 137 -12.75 -0.42 -18.43
N GLU A 138 -13.45 -1.54 -18.22
CA GLU A 138 -13.19 -2.46 -17.11
C GLU A 138 -11.79 -3.08 -17.20
N PHE A 139 -11.37 -3.52 -18.38
CA PHE A 139 -10.02 -4.05 -18.59
C PHE A 139 -8.96 -2.99 -18.35
N ALA A 140 -9.17 -1.78 -18.87
CA ALA A 140 -8.24 -0.66 -18.67
C ALA A 140 -8.08 -0.29 -17.19
N GLN A 141 -9.17 -0.25 -16.42
CA GLN A 141 -9.13 0.00 -14.97
C GLN A 141 -8.39 -1.12 -14.23
N ARG A 142 -8.65 -2.38 -14.57
CA ARG A 142 -7.92 -3.53 -13.99
C ARG A 142 -6.42 -3.44 -14.25
N MET A 143 -6.01 -3.03 -15.43
CA MET A 143 -4.58 -2.83 -15.77
C MET A 143 -3.93 -1.75 -14.90
N GLY A 144 -4.65 -0.66 -14.60
CA GLY A 144 -4.18 0.37 -13.67
C GLY A 144 -3.99 -0.16 -12.24
N VAL A 145 -4.95 -0.94 -11.75
CA VAL A 145 -4.85 -1.59 -10.43
C VAL A 145 -3.70 -2.59 -10.39
N LEU A 146 -3.52 -3.40 -11.44
CA LEU A 146 -2.40 -4.35 -11.53
C LEU A 146 -1.04 -3.64 -11.54
N LEU A 147 -0.92 -2.51 -12.25
CA LEU A 147 0.29 -1.69 -12.23
C LEU A 147 0.59 -1.19 -10.81
N ALA A 148 -0.39 -0.61 -10.14
CA ALA A 148 -0.22 -0.10 -8.77
C ALA A 148 0.17 -1.22 -7.80
N THR A 149 -0.51 -2.38 -7.88
CA THR A 149 -0.19 -3.56 -7.07
C THR A 149 1.22 -4.07 -7.37
N GLY A 150 1.61 -4.11 -8.65
CA GLY A 150 2.96 -4.51 -9.07
C GLY A 150 4.05 -3.60 -8.52
N LEU A 151 3.81 -2.30 -8.47
CA LEU A 151 4.74 -1.33 -7.88
C LEU A 151 4.91 -1.54 -6.37
N ILE A 152 3.82 -1.79 -5.63
CA ILE A 152 3.86 -2.07 -4.18
C ILE A 152 4.66 -3.35 -3.90
N VAL A 153 4.37 -4.42 -4.64
CA VAL A 153 5.09 -5.70 -4.48
C VAL A 153 6.56 -5.54 -4.88
N GLY A 154 6.83 -4.82 -5.98
CA GLY A 154 8.18 -4.56 -6.45
C GLY A 154 9.03 -3.79 -5.44
N GLU A 155 8.47 -2.77 -4.81
CA GLU A 155 9.12 -2.01 -3.74
C GLU A 155 9.49 -2.93 -2.57
N SER A 156 8.54 -3.75 -2.11
CA SER A 156 8.75 -4.66 -0.98
C SER A 156 9.85 -5.68 -1.27
N LEU A 157 9.86 -6.28 -2.47
CA LEU A 157 10.90 -7.21 -2.89
C LEU A 157 12.26 -6.53 -3.02
N PHE A 158 12.31 -5.34 -3.61
CA PHE A 158 13.54 -4.57 -3.72
C PHE A 158 14.08 -4.19 -2.34
N GLY A 159 13.21 -3.80 -1.40
CA GLY A 159 13.60 -3.49 -0.02
C GLY A 159 14.29 -4.66 0.67
N VAL A 160 13.79 -5.87 0.50
CA VAL A 160 14.42 -7.09 1.04
C VAL A 160 15.79 -7.36 0.38
N VAL A 161 15.87 -7.25 -0.95
CA VAL A 161 17.14 -7.42 -1.68
C VAL A 161 18.15 -6.35 -1.26
N PHE A 162 17.72 -5.10 -1.14
CA PHE A 162 18.56 -4.01 -0.69
C PHE A 162 19.09 -4.25 0.71
N ALA A 163 18.24 -4.67 1.66
CA ALA A 163 18.65 -5.02 3.01
C ALA A 163 19.67 -6.17 3.05
N MET A 164 19.53 -7.17 2.18
CA MET A 164 20.53 -8.23 2.04
C MET A 164 21.88 -7.68 1.57
N ILE A 165 21.88 -6.75 0.60
CA ILE A 165 23.11 -6.12 0.08
C ILE A 165 23.76 -5.28 1.21
N VAL A 166 23.00 -4.46 1.93
CA VAL A 166 23.48 -3.66 3.07
C VAL A 166 24.08 -4.57 4.15
N GLY A 167 23.37 -5.65 4.52
CA GLY A 167 23.83 -6.62 5.51
C GLY A 167 25.13 -7.33 5.10
N ALA A 168 25.29 -7.65 3.80
CA ALA A 168 26.48 -8.31 3.28
C ALA A 168 27.68 -7.35 3.14
N THR A 169 27.43 -6.13 2.66
CA THR A 169 28.51 -5.14 2.42
C THR A 169 28.87 -4.32 3.65
N ARG A 170 27.97 -4.27 4.66
CA ARG A 170 28.07 -3.41 5.84
C ARG A 170 28.27 -1.93 5.49
N GLN A 171 27.71 -1.49 4.38
CA GLN A 171 27.70 -0.12 3.90
C GLN A 171 26.26 0.37 3.88
N ASP A 172 26.02 1.59 4.38
CA ASP A 172 24.66 2.15 4.43
C ASP A 172 24.12 2.51 3.02
N THR A 173 25.01 2.76 2.10
CA THR A 173 24.68 3.15 0.71
C THR A 173 25.46 2.33 -0.33
N PRO A 174 25.27 1.00 -0.38
CA PRO A 174 26.07 0.12 -1.26
C PRO A 174 25.82 0.35 -2.75
N LEU A 175 24.69 0.93 -3.12
CA LEU A 175 24.30 1.21 -4.49
C LEU A 175 24.51 2.69 -4.88
N ALA A 176 25.14 3.49 -4.03
CA ALA A 176 25.44 4.89 -4.37
C ALA A 176 26.56 4.94 -5.44
N LEU A 177 26.18 5.38 -6.63
CA LEU A 177 27.14 5.57 -7.74
C LEU A 177 28.04 6.78 -7.52
N VAL A 178 27.57 7.77 -6.81
CA VAL A 178 28.29 9.02 -6.50
C VAL A 178 28.01 9.40 -5.06
N ALA A 179 29.05 9.52 -4.25
CA ALA A 179 28.95 10.04 -2.89
C ALA A 179 28.76 11.56 -2.94
N GLU A 180 27.83 12.07 -2.13
CA GLU A 180 27.59 13.50 -1.90
C GLU A 180 27.37 14.36 -3.16
N ASN A 181 26.33 14.03 -3.93
CA ASN A 181 25.94 14.85 -5.06
C ASN A 181 24.75 15.76 -4.68
N PRO A 182 24.90 17.09 -4.72
CA PRO A 182 23.79 18.03 -4.43
C PRO A 182 22.61 17.89 -5.40
N TRP A 183 22.84 17.33 -6.59
CA TRP A 183 21.81 17.06 -7.60
C TRP A 183 21.12 15.72 -7.43
N ALA A 184 21.52 14.89 -6.46
CA ALA A 184 20.96 13.55 -6.27
C ALA A 184 19.45 13.59 -6.00
N VAL A 185 19.00 14.47 -5.12
CA VAL A 185 17.57 14.61 -4.77
C VAL A 185 16.72 15.09 -5.95
N PRO A 186 17.02 16.22 -6.59
CA PRO A 186 16.21 16.66 -7.73
C PRO A 186 16.25 15.68 -8.90
N LEU A 187 17.39 15.05 -9.16
CA LEU A 187 17.51 14.05 -10.20
C LEU A 187 16.68 12.81 -9.91
N SER A 188 16.69 12.31 -8.67
CA SER A 188 15.86 11.15 -8.27
C SER A 188 14.37 11.44 -8.42
N ILE A 189 13.91 12.64 -8.08
CA ILE A 189 12.50 13.04 -8.27
C ILE A 189 12.13 13.02 -9.76
N VAL A 190 12.99 13.57 -10.61
CA VAL A 190 12.77 13.61 -12.06
C VAL A 190 12.73 12.18 -12.64
N VAL A 191 13.71 11.36 -12.31
CA VAL A 191 13.80 9.98 -12.80
C VAL A 191 12.62 9.16 -12.30
N PHE A 192 12.27 9.27 -11.02
CA PHE A 192 11.12 8.57 -10.46
C PHE A 192 9.80 8.99 -11.13
N THR A 193 9.60 10.29 -11.29
CA THR A 193 8.40 10.82 -11.96
C THR A 193 8.33 10.36 -13.42
N ALA A 194 9.44 10.40 -14.13
CA ALA A 194 9.53 9.94 -15.52
C ALA A 194 9.25 8.43 -15.62
N ALA A 195 9.76 7.62 -14.68
CA ALA A 195 9.51 6.18 -14.64
C ALA A 195 8.02 5.87 -14.40
N ILE A 196 7.39 6.53 -13.43
CA ILE A 196 5.95 6.37 -13.14
C ILE A 196 5.11 6.77 -14.35
N LEU A 197 5.37 7.94 -14.93
CA LEU A 197 4.65 8.40 -16.12
C LEU A 197 4.86 7.47 -17.31
N GLY A 198 6.08 6.95 -17.49
CA GLY A 198 6.41 5.97 -18.52
C GLY A 198 5.65 4.66 -18.35
N LEU A 199 5.59 4.13 -17.13
CA LEU A 199 4.82 2.93 -16.80
C LEU A 199 3.33 3.11 -17.04
N TYR A 200 2.76 4.25 -16.63
CA TYR A 200 1.36 4.55 -16.92
C TYR A 200 1.10 4.73 -18.41
N ALA A 201 2.01 5.36 -19.14
CA ALA A 201 1.91 5.49 -20.61
C ALA A 201 1.95 4.13 -21.30
N TRP A 202 2.88 3.24 -20.88
CA TRP A 202 2.97 1.88 -21.38
C TRP A 202 1.70 1.07 -21.07
N THR A 203 1.17 1.15 -19.84
CA THR A 203 -0.07 0.48 -19.45
C THR A 203 -1.25 0.97 -20.29
N ARG A 204 -1.31 2.29 -20.58
CA ARG A 204 -2.34 2.87 -21.48
C ARG A 204 -2.23 2.31 -22.88
N GLN A 205 -1.04 2.13 -23.42
CA GLN A 205 -0.84 1.53 -24.75
C GLN A 205 -1.33 0.08 -24.77
N GLN A 206 -0.96 -0.72 -23.76
CA GLN A 206 -1.40 -2.11 -23.64
C GLN A 206 -2.92 -2.23 -23.49
N ALA A 207 -3.52 -1.38 -22.65
CA ALA A 207 -4.97 -1.35 -22.48
C ALA A 207 -5.72 -0.91 -23.74
N ALA A 208 -5.12 -0.03 -24.55
CA ALA A 208 -5.72 0.42 -25.81
C ALA A 208 -5.61 -0.63 -26.93
N SER A 209 -4.57 -1.48 -26.89
CA SER A 209 -4.32 -2.51 -27.91
C SER A 209 -5.05 -3.83 -27.60
N ALA A 210 -5.66 -3.98 -26.43
CA ALA A 210 -6.35 -5.19 -26.05
C ALA A 210 -7.61 -5.40 -26.91
N PRO A 211 -7.86 -6.64 -27.39
CA PRO A 211 -9.07 -6.94 -28.14
C PRO A 211 -10.31 -6.71 -27.28
N ILE A 212 -11.37 -6.19 -27.90
CA ILE A 212 -12.67 -6.02 -27.26
C ILE A 212 -13.22 -7.42 -27.02
N VAL A 213 -13.27 -7.86 -25.75
CA VAL A 213 -13.92 -9.11 -25.39
C VAL A 213 -15.42 -8.83 -25.35
N PRO A 214 -16.26 -9.51 -26.17
CA PRO A 214 -17.70 -9.33 -26.13
C PRO A 214 -18.23 -9.72 -24.73
N GLU A 215 -19.18 -8.96 -24.22
CA GLU A 215 -19.80 -9.17 -22.89
C GLU A 215 -20.45 -10.56 -22.70
N ASP A 216 -20.73 -11.28 -23.78
CA ASP A 216 -21.36 -12.61 -23.74
C ASP A 216 -20.52 -13.68 -23.02
N HIS A 217 -19.21 -13.50 -22.92
CA HIS A 217 -18.34 -14.43 -22.21
C HIS A 217 -18.18 -14.13 -20.71
N ILE A 218 -18.74 -13.03 -20.23
CA ILE A 218 -18.63 -12.59 -18.83
C ILE A 218 -19.91 -12.91 -18.03
N LYS A 219 -21.01 -13.26 -18.71
CA LYS A 219 -22.21 -13.69 -17.99
C LYS A 219 -21.95 -15.00 -17.29
N PRO A 220 -22.20 -15.08 -15.95
CA PRO A 220 -22.19 -16.36 -15.26
C PRO A 220 -23.16 -17.32 -15.94
N PRO A 221 -22.89 -18.64 -15.95
CA PRO A 221 -23.82 -19.61 -16.49
C PRO A 221 -25.18 -19.37 -15.85
N ARG A 222 -26.23 -19.19 -16.70
CA ARG A 222 -27.60 -19.04 -16.23
C ARG A 222 -27.86 -20.16 -15.25
N GLU A 223 -28.15 -19.82 -14.00
CA GLU A 223 -28.72 -20.78 -13.06
C GLU A 223 -29.89 -21.45 -13.78
N MET A 224 -29.80 -22.76 -13.95
CA MET A 224 -30.90 -23.55 -14.41
C MET A 224 -32.00 -23.36 -13.37
N ALA A 225 -33.06 -22.65 -13.76
CA ALA A 225 -34.25 -22.51 -12.95
C ALA A 225 -34.73 -23.93 -12.57
N PRO A 226 -35.02 -24.18 -11.29
CA PRO A 226 -35.59 -25.47 -10.89
C PRO A 226 -36.96 -25.62 -11.55
N ARG A 227 -37.16 -26.77 -12.23
CA ARG A 227 -38.46 -27.20 -12.71
C ARG A 227 -39.32 -27.68 -11.56
#